data_c070428923c9677c71deaa0288f3de7a
#
_entry.id   c070428923c9677c71deaa0288f3de7a
#
_cell.length_a   1.000
_cell.length_b   1.000
_cell.length_c   1.000
_cell.angle_alpha   90.00
_cell.angle_beta   90.00
_cell.angle_gamma   90.00
#
_symmetry.space_group_name_H-M   'P 1'
#
loop_
_entity.id
_entity.type
_entity.pdbx_description
1 polymer ?
#
loop_
_entity_poly.entity_id
_entity_poly.type
_entity_poly.pdbx_seq_one_letter_code
_entity_poly.pdbx_strand_id
1 'polypeptide(L)'
;QQWQDLAAKYTAETGTEVTVITAADGTYEQTLKSEMAKSEVPTLFQVNGPVGLANWKDYCLDLSGSELYSHLTSDDFVLKDGNAVQGIAYVIETYGIIYNKTILNDYCTMDNAVISSVDEINNFATLKAVADDIQSRLDEINEKFGYDLQGAFTSAGMDGSSDWRFKTHLANLPIYYEYKDKGINSTDAIEGTYLDNYKQIWDLYITDSTCEPGMLSSKTGDEAESEFGMEEAVFYQNGTWEYSNLTNEENGYLVTADDMSMMPIYIGVEGEENQGLCTGSENYWCVNSKASAEDQQATLDFLNWVITSDAGRESIAHEMGFTTPFDTFTGEYEADNVFIQASNQYIADGKYSVTWNFSTIPSETWKDLSLIHI
;
A
#
# COMPACT_ATOMS: atom_id res chain seq x y z
N GLN A 1 -11.56 -6.33 -11.53
CA GLN A 1 -12.43 -5.82 -12.62
C GLN A 1 -11.65 -4.84 -13.51
N GLN A 2 -10.99 -3.79 -12.99
CA GLN A 2 -10.29 -2.74 -13.74
C GLN A 2 -9.27 -3.28 -14.75
N TRP A 3 -8.45 -4.29 -14.37
CA TRP A 3 -7.52 -4.94 -15.32
C TRP A 3 -8.23 -5.69 -16.44
N GLN A 4 -9.40 -6.29 -16.19
CA GLN A 4 -10.22 -6.94 -17.22
C GLN A 4 -10.79 -5.92 -18.18
N ASP A 5 -11.22 -4.76 -17.68
CA ASP A 5 -11.75 -3.66 -18.50
C ASP A 5 -10.64 -3.05 -19.37
N LEU A 6 -9.44 -2.87 -18.82
CA LEU A 6 -8.25 -2.42 -19.57
C LEU A 6 -7.89 -3.42 -20.70
N ALA A 7 -7.86 -4.71 -20.40
CA ALA A 7 -7.60 -5.76 -21.38
C ALA A 7 -8.65 -5.78 -22.51
N ALA A 8 -9.93 -5.54 -22.15
CA ALA A 8 -11.00 -5.45 -23.14
C ALA A 8 -10.84 -4.22 -24.08
N LYS A 9 -10.41 -3.07 -23.54
CA LYS A 9 -10.09 -1.87 -24.34
C LYS A 9 -8.96 -2.17 -25.35
N TYR A 10 -7.88 -2.80 -24.92
CA TYR A 10 -6.78 -3.21 -25.79
C TYR A 10 -7.23 -4.17 -26.88
N THR A 11 -7.98 -5.21 -26.53
CA THR A 11 -8.51 -6.20 -27.47
C THR A 11 -9.42 -5.54 -28.52
N ALA A 12 -10.28 -4.59 -28.09
CA ALA A 12 -11.17 -3.87 -29.00
C ALA A 12 -10.40 -2.99 -30.00
N GLU A 13 -9.30 -2.39 -29.60
CA GLU A 13 -8.49 -1.49 -30.44
C GLU A 13 -7.55 -2.26 -31.38
N THR A 14 -6.90 -3.31 -30.87
CA THR A 14 -5.81 -3.99 -31.61
C THR A 14 -6.24 -5.31 -32.26
N GLY A 15 -7.32 -5.92 -31.80
CA GLY A 15 -7.74 -7.26 -32.17
C GLY A 15 -6.97 -8.40 -31.51
N THR A 16 -5.96 -8.08 -30.68
CA THR A 16 -5.20 -9.08 -29.93
C THR A 16 -5.90 -9.35 -28.59
N GLU A 17 -6.26 -10.60 -28.35
CA GLU A 17 -6.97 -10.99 -27.12
C GLU A 17 -6.01 -10.99 -25.91
N VAL A 18 -6.45 -10.39 -24.80
CA VAL A 18 -5.78 -10.44 -23.50
C VAL A 18 -6.74 -10.98 -22.47
N THR A 19 -6.38 -12.11 -21.86
CA THR A 19 -7.15 -12.74 -20.80
C THR A 19 -6.51 -12.44 -19.44
N VAL A 20 -7.26 -11.85 -18.52
CA VAL A 20 -6.83 -11.55 -17.16
C VAL A 20 -7.35 -12.62 -16.20
N ILE A 21 -6.42 -13.31 -15.54
CA ILE A 21 -6.69 -14.30 -14.49
C ILE A 21 -6.43 -13.64 -13.14
N THR A 22 -7.42 -13.62 -12.28
CA THR A 22 -7.33 -13.06 -10.93
C THR A 22 -7.20 -14.19 -9.88
N ALA A 23 -6.57 -13.88 -8.76
CA ALA A 23 -6.50 -14.76 -7.59
C ALA A 23 -7.34 -14.16 -6.46
N ALA A 24 -7.86 -15.02 -5.57
CA ALA A 24 -8.45 -14.55 -4.33
C ALA A 24 -7.34 -14.01 -3.41
N ASP A 25 -7.71 -13.09 -2.52
CA ASP A 25 -6.78 -12.47 -1.58
C ASP A 25 -5.99 -13.52 -0.78
N GLY A 26 -4.70 -13.26 -0.61
CA GLY A 26 -3.75 -14.17 0.05
C GLY A 26 -3.41 -15.45 -0.71
N THR A 27 -3.98 -15.69 -1.92
CA THR A 27 -3.76 -16.94 -2.68
C THR A 27 -2.94 -16.79 -3.96
N TYR A 28 -2.41 -15.59 -4.24
CA TYR A 28 -1.75 -15.29 -5.51
C TYR A 28 -0.61 -16.25 -5.85
N GLU A 29 0.32 -16.48 -4.94
CA GLU A 29 1.47 -17.38 -5.16
C GLU A 29 1.06 -18.81 -5.48
N GLN A 30 0.03 -19.33 -4.82
CA GLN A 30 -0.49 -20.68 -5.08
C GLN A 30 -1.19 -20.74 -6.44
N THR A 31 -1.95 -19.72 -6.77
CA THR A 31 -2.63 -19.59 -8.06
C THR A 31 -1.61 -19.50 -9.18
N LEU A 32 -0.60 -18.64 -9.06
CA LEU A 32 0.45 -18.49 -10.06
C LEU A 32 1.22 -19.81 -10.28
N LYS A 33 1.59 -20.54 -9.21
CA LYS A 33 2.21 -21.87 -9.32
C LYS A 33 1.33 -22.86 -10.08
N SER A 34 0.03 -22.83 -9.83
CA SER A 34 -0.94 -23.68 -10.54
C SER A 34 -1.05 -23.31 -12.01
N GLU A 35 -1.12 -22.01 -12.33
CA GLU A 35 -1.19 -21.52 -13.71
C GLU A 35 0.09 -21.82 -14.50
N MET A 36 1.26 -21.66 -13.90
CA MET A 36 2.56 -21.96 -14.51
C MET A 36 2.79 -23.46 -14.78
N ALA A 37 1.99 -24.34 -14.16
CA ALA A 37 2.06 -25.79 -14.41
C ALA A 37 1.14 -26.26 -15.56
N LYS A 38 0.34 -25.38 -16.16
CA LYS A 38 -0.57 -25.70 -17.27
C LYS A 38 0.17 -25.74 -18.61
N SER A 39 -0.53 -26.22 -19.65
CA SER A 39 -0.03 -26.20 -21.03
C SER A 39 -0.01 -24.79 -21.65
N GLU A 40 -0.95 -23.97 -21.23
CA GLU A 40 -1.03 -22.54 -21.57
C GLU A 40 -0.66 -21.77 -20.31
N VAL A 41 0.57 -21.24 -20.29
CA VAL A 41 1.11 -20.53 -19.12
C VAL A 41 0.84 -19.03 -19.22
N PRO A 42 0.71 -18.32 -18.11
CA PRO A 42 0.65 -16.85 -18.13
C PRO A 42 1.88 -16.27 -18.83
N THR A 43 1.68 -15.32 -19.73
CA THR A 43 2.76 -14.63 -20.45
C THR A 43 3.25 -13.41 -19.68
N LEU A 44 2.37 -12.82 -18.88
CA LEU A 44 2.62 -11.71 -17.95
C LEU A 44 2.22 -12.17 -16.54
N PHE A 45 3.06 -11.89 -15.56
CA PHE A 45 2.76 -12.12 -14.16
C PHE A 45 3.42 -11.08 -13.27
N GLN A 46 2.95 -10.98 -12.03
CA GLN A 46 3.50 -10.07 -11.03
C GLN A 46 4.41 -10.81 -10.05
N VAL A 47 5.45 -10.13 -9.58
CA VAL A 47 6.21 -10.55 -8.40
C VAL A 47 6.25 -9.43 -7.37
N ASN A 48 6.31 -9.82 -6.09
CA ASN A 48 6.34 -8.89 -4.98
C ASN A 48 7.79 -8.59 -4.58
N GLY A 49 8.42 -7.66 -5.29
CA GLY A 49 9.76 -7.19 -4.98
C GLY A 49 10.86 -8.26 -5.13
N PRO A 50 12.05 -8.01 -4.55
CA PRO A 50 13.20 -8.93 -4.64
C PRO A 50 12.92 -10.32 -4.05
N VAL A 51 12.16 -10.40 -2.97
CA VAL A 51 11.84 -11.68 -2.30
C VAL A 51 10.93 -12.52 -3.18
N GLY A 52 9.92 -11.90 -3.82
CA GLY A 52 9.08 -12.57 -4.80
C GLY A 52 9.86 -13.00 -6.05
N LEU A 53 10.77 -12.15 -6.54
CA LEU A 53 11.62 -12.49 -7.69
C LEU A 53 12.47 -13.74 -7.42
N ALA A 54 12.97 -13.93 -6.20
CA ALA A 54 13.79 -15.10 -5.88
C ALA A 54 13.10 -16.44 -6.19
N ASN A 55 11.76 -16.48 -6.14
CA ASN A 55 10.95 -17.65 -6.47
C ASN A 55 10.73 -17.84 -7.98
N TRP A 56 10.78 -16.74 -8.75
CA TRP A 56 10.30 -16.71 -10.13
C TRP A 56 11.35 -16.31 -11.17
N LYS A 57 12.56 -15.94 -10.77
CA LYS A 57 13.61 -15.42 -11.66
C LYS A 57 13.90 -16.30 -12.90
N ASP A 58 13.79 -17.62 -12.76
CA ASP A 58 14.03 -18.57 -13.88
C ASP A 58 12.93 -18.53 -14.95
N TYR A 59 11.83 -17.84 -14.66
CA TYR A 59 10.71 -17.61 -15.58
C TYR A 59 10.71 -16.20 -16.17
N CYS A 60 11.59 -15.31 -15.73
CA CYS A 60 11.58 -13.92 -16.15
C CYS A 60 12.42 -13.71 -17.41
N LEU A 61 11.85 -12.99 -18.38
CA LEU A 61 12.54 -12.50 -19.55
C LEU A 61 13.41 -11.29 -19.17
N ASP A 62 14.58 -11.15 -19.81
CA ASP A 62 15.37 -9.93 -19.69
C ASP A 62 14.70 -8.78 -20.47
N LEU A 63 14.26 -7.76 -19.75
CA LEU A 63 13.56 -6.60 -20.27
C LEU A 63 14.47 -5.40 -20.54
N SER A 64 15.79 -5.53 -20.36
CA SER A 64 16.74 -4.42 -20.49
C SER A 64 16.78 -3.78 -21.90
N GLY A 65 16.35 -4.51 -22.93
CA GLY A 65 16.22 -4.01 -24.30
C GLY A 65 14.81 -3.63 -24.71
N SER A 66 13.83 -3.67 -23.80
CA SER A 66 12.42 -3.37 -24.12
C SER A 66 12.15 -1.86 -24.18
N GLU A 67 11.15 -1.47 -24.97
CA GLU A 67 10.63 -0.10 -24.98
C GLU A 67 10.06 0.28 -23.63
N LEU A 68 9.36 -0.66 -22.96
CA LEU A 68 8.84 -0.48 -21.60
C LEU A 68 9.93 0.00 -20.62
N TYR A 69 11.11 -0.63 -20.65
CA TYR A 69 12.24 -0.21 -19.79
C TYR A 69 12.75 1.20 -20.13
N SER A 70 12.70 1.60 -21.41
CA SER A 70 13.17 2.92 -21.83
C SER A 70 12.30 4.08 -21.33
N HIS A 71 11.07 3.80 -20.92
CA HIS A 71 10.15 4.78 -20.33
C HIS A 71 10.27 4.93 -18.80
N LEU A 72 11.13 4.14 -18.14
CA LEU A 72 11.31 4.30 -16.70
C LEU A 72 12.07 5.59 -16.36
N THR A 73 11.61 6.26 -15.30
CA THR A 73 12.23 7.49 -14.78
C THR A 73 13.49 7.23 -13.95
N SER A 74 13.65 6.02 -13.41
CA SER A 74 14.81 5.60 -12.60
C SER A 74 14.98 4.08 -12.62
N ASP A 75 16.24 3.64 -12.53
CA ASP A 75 16.62 2.25 -12.31
C ASP A 75 16.26 1.71 -10.90
N ASP A 76 15.76 2.54 -10.01
CA ASP A 76 15.25 2.11 -8.70
C ASP A 76 13.95 1.31 -8.82
N PHE A 77 13.28 1.40 -9.97
CA PHE A 77 12.00 0.72 -10.26
C PHE A 77 12.14 -0.59 -11.03
N VAL A 78 13.32 -1.22 -10.99
CA VAL A 78 13.55 -2.51 -11.63
C VAL A 78 14.05 -3.56 -10.64
N LEU A 79 13.71 -4.81 -10.92
CA LEU A 79 14.32 -5.97 -10.29
C LEU A 79 15.37 -6.55 -11.22
N LYS A 80 16.60 -6.73 -10.71
CA LYS A 80 17.74 -7.23 -11.49
C LYS A 80 18.24 -8.58 -10.96
N ASP A 81 18.66 -9.45 -11.87
CA ASP A 81 19.54 -10.58 -11.58
C ASP A 81 20.81 -10.41 -12.42
N GLY A 82 21.92 -10.06 -11.79
CA GLY A 82 23.12 -9.59 -12.48
C GLY A 82 22.85 -8.32 -13.29
N ASN A 83 23.02 -8.40 -14.61
CA ASN A 83 22.75 -7.28 -15.53
C ASN A 83 21.35 -7.36 -16.18
N ALA A 84 20.62 -8.47 -16.00
CA ALA A 84 19.30 -8.66 -16.59
C ALA A 84 18.24 -7.90 -15.77
N VAL A 85 17.35 -7.19 -16.45
CA VAL A 85 16.15 -6.57 -15.88
C VAL A 85 15.03 -7.59 -15.93
N GLN A 86 14.67 -8.16 -14.82
CA GLN A 86 13.71 -9.26 -14.75
C GLN A 86 12.31 -8.84 -14.32
N GLY A 87 12.17 -7.66 -13.74
CA GLY A 87 10.88 -7.09 -13.39
C GLY A 87 10.90 -5.57 -13.45
N ILE A 88 9.78 -4.98 -13.82
CA ILE A 88 9.59 -3.52 -13.93
C ILE A 88 8.41 -3.14 -13.05
N ALA A 89 8.61 -2.24 -12.09
CA ALA A 89 7.53 -1.70 -11.27
C ALA A 89 6.52 -0.97 -12.15
N TYR A 90 5.24 -1.16 -11.88
CA TYR A 90 4.19 -0.47 -12.62
C TYR A 90 3.39 0.52 -11.78
N VAL A 91 3.60 0.51 -10.47
CA VAL A 91 2.95 1.42 -9.54
C VAL A 91 3.92 1.82 -8.43
N ILE A 92 3.84 3.08 -8.04
CA ILE A 92 4.46 3.62 -6.83
C ILE A 92 3.35 3.83 -5.83
N GLU A 93 3.44 3.18 -4.69
CA GLU A 93 2.42 3.23 -3.65
C GLU A 93 2.96 3.90 -2.39
N THR A 94 2.07 4.56 -1.68
CA THR A 94 2.38 5.25 -0.43
C THR A 94 1.36 4.83 0.61
N TYR A 95 1.82 4.54 1.82
CA TYR A 95 0.94 4.25 2.95
C TYR A 95 1.35 4.96 4.22
N GLY A 96 0.39 5.05 5.12
CA GLY A 96 0.51 5.67 6.42
C GLY A 96 -0.72 5.35 7.26
N ILE A 97 -1.17 6.34 8.01
CA ILE A 97 -2.45 6.32 8.70
C ILE A 97 -3.38 7.29 7.95
N ILE A 98 -4.39 6.75 7.27
CA ILE A 98 -5.49 7.55 6.73
C ILE A 98 -6.29 8.04 7.93
N TYR A 99 -6.73 9.29 7.93
CA TYR A 99 -7.53 9.85 9.00
C TYR A 99 -8.68 10.72 8.48
N ASN A 100 -9.79 10.73 9.22
CA ASN A 100 -10.89 11.64 8.96
C ASN A 100 -10.54 13.00 9.56
N LYS A 101 -10.16 13.93 8.67
CA LYS A 101 -9.70 15.26 9.07
C LYS A 101 -10.84 16.13 9.61
N THR A 102 -12.08 15.91 9.19
CA THR A 102 -13.26 16.63 9.68
C THR A 102 -13.51 16.25 11.13
N ILE A 103 -13.59 14.97 11.46
CA ILE A 103 -13.77 14.49 12.83
C ILE A 103 -12.61 14.92 13.73
N LEU A 104 -11.37 14.82 13.24
CA LEU A 104 -10.20 15.19 14.03
C LEU A 104 -10.11 16.71 14.28
N ASN A 105 -10.52 17.54 13.31
CA ASN A 105 -10.64 18.99 13.52
C ASN A 105 -11.74 19.32 14.53
N ASP A 106 -12.90 18.67 14.48
CA ASP A 106 -13.97 18.84 15.46
C ASP A 106 -13.48 18.46 16.86
N TYR A 107 -12.76 17.34 17.00
CA TYR A 107 -12.13 16.94 18.26
C TYR A 107 -11.19 18.03 18.79
N CYS A 108 -10.38 18.68 17.95
CA CYS A 108 -9.49 19.78 18.35
C CYS A 108 -10.25 20.99 18.95
N THR A 109 -11.57 21.11 18.72
CA THR A 109 -12.40 22.18 19.31
C THR A 109 -13.00 21.83 20.67
N MET A 110 -12.75 20.61 21.17
CA MET A 110 -13.30 20.17 22.45
C MET A 110 -12.53 20.78 23.62
N ASP A 111 -13.23 20.98 24.73
CA ASP A 111 -12.59 21.37 25.97
C ASP A 111 -11.62 20.27 26.43
N ASN A 112 -10.38 20.66 26.75
CA ASN A 112 -9.30 19.77 27.17
C ASN A 112 -8.90 18.73 26.12
N ALA A 113 -9.13 18.94 24.84
CA ALA A 113 -8.52 18.13 23.79
C ALA A 113 -6.99 18.12 23.94
N VAL A 114 -6.36 16.98 23.63
CA VAL A 114 -4.89 16.82 23.74
C VAL A 114 -4.14 17.77 22.80
N ILE A 115 -4.74 18.06 21.66
CA ILE A 115 -4.18 18.92 20.61
C ILE A 115 -5.20 20.00 20.22
N SER A 116 -4.70 21.10 19.70
CA SER A 116 -5.50 22.20 19.13
C SER A 116 -5.48 22.25 17.59
N SER A 117 -4.58 21.48 16.98
CA SER A 117 -4.43 21.31 15.54
C SER A 117 -3.90 19.93 15.21
N VAL A 118 -4.36 19.36 14.10
CA VAL A 118 -3.90 18.04 13.60
C VAL A 118 -2.38 18.00 13.37
N ASP A 119 -1.78 19.15 12.98
CA ASP A 119 -0.34 19.27 12.72
C ASP A 119 0.55 18.99 13.96
N GLU A 120 -0.05 19.01 15.16
CA GLU A 120 0.65 18.64 16.39
C GLU A 120 0.92 17.12 16.49
N ILE A 121 0.23 16.29 15.71
CA ILE A 121 0.47 14.84 15.64
C ILE A 121 1.69 14.62 14.72
N ASN A 122 2.88 14.66 15.29
CA ASN A 122 4.14 14.49 14.57
C ASN A 122 5.09 13.47 15.21
N ASN A 123 4.60 12.69 16.16
CA ASN A 123 5.32 11.63 16.86
C ASN A 123 4.35 10.65 17.52
N PHE A 124 4.85 9.47 17.89
CA PHE A 124 4.04 8.42 18.51
C PHE A 124 3.38 8.85 19.84
N ALA A 125 4.08 9.60 20.68
CA ALA A 125 3.55 9.98 21.98
C ALA A 125 2.29 10.87 21.82
N THR A 126 2.31 11.81 20.87
CA THR A 126 1.15 12.66 20.57
C THR A 126 0.05 11.86 19.89
N LEU A 127 0.37 11.00 18.90
CA LEU A 127 -0.61 10.12 18.25
C LEU A 127 -1.34 9.26 19.28
N LYS A 128 -0.57 8.60 20.15
CA LYS A 128 -1.13 7.75 21.22
C LYS A 128 -2.02 8.54 22.18
N ALA A 129 -1.56 9.71 22.64
CA ALA A 129 -2.33 10.53 23.56
C ALA A 129 -3.67 11.00 22.95
N VAL A 130 -3.67 11.34 21.66
CA VAL A 130 -4.89 11.72 20.92
C VAL A 130 -5.83 10.52 20.75
N ALA A 131 -5.30 9.37 20.36
CA ALA A 131 -6.11 8.16 20.18
C ALA A 131 -6.72 7.68 21.51
N ASP A 132 -5.92 7.60 22.59
CA ASP A 132 -6.40 7.24 23.93
C ASP A 132 -7.51 8.21 24.42
N ASP A 133 -7.35 9.53 24.18
CA ASP A 133 -8.35 10.53 24.58
C ASP A 133 -9.64 10.38 23.78
N ILE A 134 -9.55 10.23 22.46
CA ILE A 134 -10.71 9.96 21.58
C ILE A 134 -11.41 8.66 22.04
N GLN A 135 -10.67 7.56 22.23
CA GLN A 135 -11.22 6.28 22.65
C GLN A 135 -11.96 6.38 23.99
N SER A 136 -11.44 7.17 24.92
CA SER A 136 -12.06 7.37 26.23
C SER A 136 -13.28 8.30 26.20
N ARG A 137 -13.48 9.09 25.14
CA ARG A 137 -14.49 10.12 25.03
C ARG A 137 -15.45 9.92 23.85
N LEU A 138 -15.56 8.69 23.32
CA LEU A 138 -16.42 8.39 22.16
C LEU A 138 -17.86 8.90 22.37
N ASP A 139 -18.49 8.61 23.50
CA ASP A 139 -19.85 9.04 23.82
C ASP A 139 -19.98 10.59 23.79
N GLU A 140 -19.00 11.32 24.36
CA GLU A 140 -19.00 12.78 24.39
C GLU A 140 -18.85 13.37 22.98
N ILE A 141 -17.95 12.79 22.15
CA ILE A 141 -17.72 13.23 20.77
C ILE A 141 -18.98 12.97 19.93
N ASN A 142 -19.55 11.77 20.05
CA ASN A 142 -20.76 11.37 19.33
C ASN A 142 -21.95 12.29 19.71
N GLU A 143 -22.17 12.56 21.00
CA GLU A 143 -23.25 13.44 21.46
C GLU A 143 -23.06 14.87 20.98
N LYS A 144 -21.81 15.39 21.01
CA LYS A 144 -21.51 16.79 20.64
C LYS A 144 -21.63 17.07 19.16
N PHE A 145 -21.13 16.15 18.31
CA PHE A 145 -21.00 16.40 16.88
C PHE A 145 -21.95 15.56 16.02
N GLY A 146 -22.61 14.55 16.59
CA GLY A 146 -23.58 13.72 15.89
C GLY A 146 -22.96 12.57 15.11
N TYR A 147 -21.75 12.12 15.47
CA TYR A 147 -21.09 10.95 14.92
C TYR A 147 -21.57 9.66 15.57
N ASP A 148 -21.15 8.52 15.03
CA ASP A 148 -21.36 7.17 15.60
C ASP A 148 -20.03 6.43 15.76
N LEU A 149 -19.02 7.13 16.30
CA LEU A 149 -17.68 6.56 16.52
C LEU A 149 -17.74 5.36 17.45
N GLN A 150 -17.11 4.28 17.05
CA GLN A 150 -16.95 3.02 17.80
C GLN A 150 -15.53 2.85 18.34
N GLY A 151 -14.55 3.55 17.75
CA GLY A 151 -13.15 3.52 18.15
C GLY A 151 -12.33 4.65 17.55
N ALA A 152 -11.14 4.88 18.11
CA ALA A 152 -10.19 5.81 17.50
C ALA A 152 -9.62 5.22 16.20
N PHE A 153 -9.22 3.95 16.22
CA PHE A 153 -8.75 3.20 15.04
C PHE A 153 -9.81 2.21 14.56
N THR A 154 -9.79 1.90 13.25
CA THR A 154 -10.52 0.76 12.70
C THR A 154 -10.06 -0.55 13.35
N SER A 155 -10.85 -1.63 13.18
CA SER A 155 -10.49 -2.98 13.64
C SER A 155 -9.23 -3.55 12.97
N ALA A 156 -8.77 -2.89 11.94
CA ALA A 156 -7.53 -3.12 11.21
C ALA A 156 -7.42 -4.45 10.43
N GLY A 157 -8.43 -5.31 10.45
CA GLY A 157 -8.45 -6.52 9.63
C GLY A 157 -7.26 -7.44 9.84
N MET A 158 -7.30 -8.25 10.91
CA MET A 158 -6.22 -9.20 11.23
C MET A 158 -6.52 -10.64 10.81
N ASP A 159 -7.54 -10.85 10.02
CA ASP A 159 -7.77 -12.14 9.40
C ASP A 159 -6.70 -12.48 8.34
N GLY A 160 -6.60 -13.74 7.94
CA GLY A 160 -5.54 -14.20 7.04
C GLY A 160 -5.53 -13.56 5.64
N SER A 161 -6.60 -12.86 5.24
CA SER A 161 -6.67 -12.13 3.96
C SER A 161 -6.14 -10.69 4.08
N SER A 162 -6.11 -10.12 5.29
CA SER A 162 -5.90 -8.70 5.54
C SER A 162 -4.70 -8.39 6.44
N ASP A 163 -4.10 -9.39 7.08
CA ASP A 163 -3.01 -9.24 8.06
C ASP A 163 -1.69 -8.70 7.49
N TRP A 164 -1.60 -8.57 6.15
CA TRP A 164 -0.45 -7.97 5.48
C TRP A 164 -0.18 -6.52 5.92
N ARG A 165 -1.21 -5.79 6.38
CA ARG A 165 -1.05 -4.44 6.94
C ARG A 165 -0.13 -4.43 8.15
N PHE A 166 -0.10 -5.51 8.90
CA PHE A 166 0.71 -5.64 10.12
C PHE A 166 2.04 -6.34 9.84
N LYS A 167 1.99 -7.52 9.22
CA LYS A 167 3.18 -8.34 8.98
C LYS A 167 4.12 -7.79 7.89
N THR A 168 3.65 -6.82 7.09
CA THR A 168 4.47 -6.13 6.09
C THR A 168 4.56 -4.63 6.38
N HIS A 169 3.48 -3.90 6.24
CA HIS A 169 3.49 -2.43 6.28
C HIS A 169 3.87 -1.89 7.65
N LEU A 170 3.26 -2.39 8.73
CA LEU A 170 3.63 -1.96 10.06
C LEU A 170 5.02 -2.46 10.46
N ALA A 171 5.35 -3.72 10.14
CA ALA A 171 6.66 -4.30 10.39
C ALA A 171 7.79 -3.59 9.63
N ASN A 172 7.48 -2.89 8.55
CA ASN A 172 8.46 -2.11 7.79
C ASN A 172 9.15 -1.04 8.63
N LEU A 173 8.45 -0.40 9.55
CA LEU A 173 8.98 0.72 10.33
C LEU A 173 10.18 0.29 11.21
N PRO A 174 10.08 -0.73 12.08
CA PRO A 174 11.21 -1.20 12.86
C PRO A 174 12.36 -1.72 11.99
N ILE A 175 12.05 -2.36 10.84
CA ILE A 175 13.07 -2.83 9.89
C ILE A 175 13.79 -1.65 9.24
N TYR A 176 13.05 -0.63 8.78
CA TYR A 176 13.61 0.57 8.18
C TYR A 176 14.60 1.27 9.12
N TYR A 177 14.24 1.47 10.38
CA TYR A 177 15.11 2.13 11.35
C TYR A 177 16.35 1.28 11.68
N GLU A 178 16.20 -0.04 11.80
CA GLU A 178 17.35 -0.94 11.98
C GLU A 178 18.31 -0.88 10.77
N TYR A 179 17.77 -0.88 9.54
CA TYR A 179 18.58 -0.77 8.34
C TYR A 179 19.26 0.59 8.22
N LYS A 180 18.54 1.66 8.54
CA LYS A 180 19.07 3.04 8.54
C LYS A 180 20.26 3.19 9.50
N ASP A 181 20.14 2.68 10.71
CA ASP A 181 21.21 2.73 11.72
C ASP A 181 22.46 1.95 11.29
N LYS A 182 22.23 0.82 10.62
CA LYS A 182 23.32 -0.03 10.12
C LYS A 182 23.90 0.44 8.77
N GLY A 183 23.23 1.35 8.07
CA GLY A 183 23.59 1.77 6.72
C GLY A 183 23.51 0.65 5.69
N ILE A 184 22.49 -0.23 5.80
CA ILE A 184 22.26 -1.39 4.92
C ILE A 184 20.91 -1.28 4.23
N ASN A 185 20.70 -2.03 3.14
CA ASN A 185 19.45 -2.10 2.39
C ASN A 185 18.82 -3.51 2.40
N SER A 186 19.52 -4.51 2.92
CA SER A 186 19.04 -5.89 3.06
C SER A 186 19.87 -6.61 4.11
N THR A 187 19.36 -7.74 4.63
CA THR A 187 20.08 -8.57 5.60
C THR A 187 19.59 -10.02 5.52
N ASP A 188 20.46 -10.95 5.90
CA ASP A 188 20.09 -12.36 6.10
C ASP A 188 19.47 -12.59 7.50
N ALA A 189 19.55 -11.62 8.41
CA ALA A 189 18.99 -11.72 9.75
C ALA A 189 18.62 -10.32 10.29
N ILE A 190 17.38 -10.18 10.75
CA ILE A 190 16.88 -8.98 11.45
C ILE A 190 17.16 -9.16 12.94
N GLU A 191 17.78 -8.17 13.58
CA GLU A 191 18.17 -8.23 15.00
C GLU A 191 17.02 -7.84 15.95
N GLY A 192 16.02 -7.12 15.44
CA GLY A 192 14.88 -6.68 16.24
C GLY A 192 15.19 -5.51 17.17
N THR A 193 16.09 -4.62 16.75
CA THR A 193 16.50 -3.44 17.54
C THR A 193 15.30 -2.59 17.98
N TYR A 194 14.28 -2.48 17.14
CA TYR A 194 13.08 -1.66 17.37
C TYR A 194 11.83 -2.51 17.70
N LEU A 195 12.01 -3.68 18.29
CA LEU A 195 10.88 -4.58 18.63
C LEU A 195 9.93 -3.96 19.65
N ASP A 196 10.45 -3.24 20.65
CA ASP A 196 9.61 -2.55 21.66
C ASP A 196 8.79 -1.41 21.02
N ASN A 197 9.37 -0.70 20.06
CA ASN A 197 8.67 0.32 19.27
C ASN A 197 7.56 -0.30 18.41
N TYR A 198 7.84 -1.44 17.79
CA TYR A 198 6.85 -2.21 17.03
C TYR A 198 5.69 -2.68 17.93
N LYS A 199 6.02 -3.19 19.10
CA LYS A 199 5.02 -3.63 20.08
C LYS A 199 4.09 -2.50 20.52
N GLN A 200 4.61 -1.31 20.81
CA GLN A 200 3.77 -0.22 21.33
C GLN A 200 2.76 0.32 20.32
N ILE A 201 3.07 0.35 19.01
CA ILE A 201 2.09 0.74 17.99
C ILE A 201 1.04 -0.37 17.79
N TRP A 202 1.44 -1.64 17.91
CA TRP A 202 0.50 -2.76 17.96
C TRP A 202 -0.47 -2.65 19.11
N ASP A 203 0.06 -2.42 20.32
CA ASP A 203 -0.75 -2.26 21.53
C ASP A 203 -1.79 -1.14 21.32
N LEU A 204 -1.40 -0.01 20.73
CA LEU A 204 -2.30 1.10 20.43
C LEU A 204 -3.44 0.67 19.49
N TYR A 205 -3.12 -0.02 18.40
CA TYR A 205 -4.13 -0.50 17.45
C TYR A 205 -5.08 -1.55 18.06
N ILE A 206 -4.60 -2.32 19.02
CA ILE A 206 -5.40 -3.34 19.71
C ILE A 206 -6.34 -2.70 20.75
N THR A 207 -5.85 -1.71 21.51
CA THR A 207 -6.59 -1.11 22.62
C THR A 207 -7.60 -0.07 22.15
N ASP A 208 -7.30 0.67 21.09
CA ASP A 208 -8.07 1.82 20.65
C ASP A 208 -8.87 1.54 19.36
N SER A 209 -9.22 0.28 19.18
CA SER A 209 -9.96 -0.25 18.03
C SER A 209 -11.47 -0.09 18.19
N THR A 210 -12.19 -0.15 17.06
CA THR A 210 -13.65 -0.23 17.00
C THR A 210 -14.22 -1.52 17.61
N CYS A 211 -13.41 -2.55 17.83
CA CYS A 211 -13.86 -3.82 18.38
C CYS A 211 -12.98 -4.29 19.55
N GLU A 212 -13.54 -5.18 20.38
CA GLU A 212 -12.80 -5.82 21.45
C GLU A 212 -11.58 -6.59 20.94
N PRO A 213 -10.42 -6.57 21.64
CA PRO A 213 -9.17 -7.20 21.19
C PRO A 213 -9.33 -8.66 20.75
N GLY A 214 -10.19 -9.43 21.42
CA GLY A 214 -10.43 -10.84 21.09
C GLY A 214 -11.15 -11.08 19.77
N MET A 215 -11.71 -10.04 19.15
CA MET A 215 -12.41 -10.13 17.88
C MET A 215 -11.53 -9.77 16.67
N LEU A 216 -10.38 -9.14 16.89
CA LEU A 216 -9.51 -8.63 15.83
C LEU A 216 -9.09 -9.70 14.81
N SER A 217 -8.81 -10.93 15.27
CA SER A 217 -8.39 -12.03 14.38
C SER A 217 -9.48 -12.52 13.41
N SER A 218 -10.72 -12.11 13.62
CA SER A 218 -11.85 -12.43 12.73
C SER A 218 -12.30 -11.26 11.87
N LYS A 219 -11.73 -10.08 12.06
CA LYS A 219 -12.07 -8.87 11.32
C LYS A 219 -11.32 -8.83 9.98
N THR A 220 -12.09 -8.61 8.92
CA THR A 220 -11.58 -8.53 7.55
C THR A 220 -11.12 -7.11 7.18
N GLY A 221 -10.38 -6.99 6.08
CA GLY A 221 -10.02 -5.69 5.52
C GLY A 221 -11.24 -4.89 5.08
N ASP A 222 -12.24 -5.55 4.48
CA ASP A 222 -13.49 -4.92 4.04
C ASP A 222 -14.29 -4.36 5.23
N GLU A 223 -14.28 -5.06 6.38
CA GLU A 223 -14.90 -4.52 7.60
C GLU A 223 -14.16 -3.27 8.09
N ALA A 224 -12.82 -3.28 8.12
CA ALA A 224 -12.02 -2.13 8.53
C ALA A 224 -12.20 -0.93 7.58
N GLU A 225 -12.28 -1.17 6.26
CA GLU A 225 -12.61 -0.16 5.26
C GLU A 225 -13.99 0.46 5.52
N SER A 226 -15.00 -0.41 5.74
CA SER A 226 -16.37 0.02 6.02
C SER A 226 -16.47 0.84 7.31
N GLU A 227 -15.77 0.45 8.38
CA GLU A 227 -15.74 1.18 9.64
C GLU A 227 -15.23 2.62 9.43
N PHE A 228 -14.17 2.79 8.63
CA PHE A 228 -13.68 4.13 8.31
C PHE A 228 -14.63 4.87 7.36
N GLY A 229 -15.11 4.21 6.32
CA GLY A 229 -16.04 4.78 5.34
C GLY A 229 -17.36 5.25 5.95
N MET A 230 -17.86 4.57 6.97
CA MET A 230 -19.06 4.91 7.73
C MET A 230 -18.84 5.88 8.89
N GLU A 231 -17.62 6.41 9.03
CA GLU A 231 -17.22 7.34 10.11
C GLU A 231 -17.33 6.72 11.52
N GLU A 232 -17.14 5.39 11.62
CA GLU A 232 -17.10 4.68 12.89
C GLU A 232 -15.72 4.73 13.56
N ALA A 233 -14.68 5.14 12.81
CA ALA A 233 -13.32 5.34 13.29
C ALA A 233 -12.68 6.60 12.71
N VAL A 234 -11.73 7.17 13.47
CA VAL A 234 -10.98 8.38 13.05
C VAL A 234 -9.75 8.02 12.22
N PHE A 235 -9.08 6.91 12.57
CA PHE A 235 -7.80 6.48 12.00
C PHE A 235 -7.90 5.10 11.34
N TYR A 236 -7.29 4.98 10.15
CA TYR A 236 -7.25 3.75 9.36
C TYR A 236 -5.85 3.57 8.74
N GLN A 237 -5.06 2.60 9.21
CA GLN A 237 -3.77 2.31 8.60
C GLN A 237 -3.97 1.64 7.24
N ASN A 238 -3.72 2.37 6.18
CA ASN A 238 -3.79 1.88 4.81
C ASN A 238 -3.02 2.81 3.85
N GLY A 239 -3.20 2.67 2.55
CA GLY A 239 -2.42 3.38 1.55
C GLY A 239 -3.23 4.01 0.43
N THR A 240 -2.51 4.53 -0.56
CA THR A 240 -3.08 5.26 -1.70
C THR A 240 -4.07 4.44 -2.52
N TRP A 241 -3.96 3.12 -2.52
CA TRP A 241 -4.87 2.19 -3.20
C TRP A 241 -6.30 2.20 -2.63
N GLU A 242 -6.50 2.63 -1.38
CA GLU A 242 -7.83 2.69 -0.76
C GLU A 242 -8.66 3.87 -1.24
N TYR A 243 -8.05 4.88 -1.87
CA TYR A 243 -8.77 6.06 -2.29
C TYR A 243 -9.99 5.74 -3.16
N SER A 244 -9.81 4.87 -4.16
CA SER A 244 -10.90 4.51 -5.09
C SER A 244 -12.04 3.75 -4.41
N ASN A 245 -11.75 2.94 -3.40
CA ASN A 245 -12.76 2.23 -2.62
C ASN A 245 -13.53 3.20 -1.72
N LEU A 246 -12.80 4.05 -0.99
CA LEU A 246 -13.40 5.01 -0.04
C LEU A 246 -14.23 6.10 -0.73
N THR A 247 -13.95 6.40 -1.99
CA THR A 247 -14.70 7.39 -2.79
C THR A 247 -15.69 6.79 -3.78
N ASN A 248 -15.84 5.46 -3.80
CA ASN A 248 -16.81 4.79 -4.66
C ASN A 248 -18.23 5.01 -4.14
N GLU A 249 -19.04 5.74 -4.91
CA GLU A 249 -20.44 6.04 -4.57
C GLU A 249 -21.31 4.76 -4.36
N GLU A 250 -20.94 3.64 -4.99
CA GLU A 250 -21.67 2.38 -4.87
C GLU A 250 -21.54 1.75 -3.47
N ASN A 251 -20.48 2.07 -2.73
CA ASN A 251 -20.26 1.59 -1.37
C ASN A 251 -21.16 2.30 -0.34
N GLY A 252 -21.68 3.49 -0.70
CA GLY A 252 -22.58 4.26 0.16
C GLY A 252 -21.94 4.78 1.44
N TYR A 253 -20.61 4.99 1.44
CA TYR A 253 -19.87 5.54 2.56
C TYR A 253 -20.26 7.00 2.84
N LEU A 254 -20.07 7.42 4.09
CA LEU A 254 -20.33 8.78 4.53
C LEU A 254 -19.12 9.69 4.29
N VAL A 255 -17.90 9.14 4.43
CA VAL A 255 -16.67 9.86 4.20
C VAL A 255 -16.54 10.30 2.73
N THR A 256 -16.04 11.52 2.52
CA THR A 256 -15.76 12.06 1.19
C THR A 256 -14.26 12.34 1.03
N ALA A 257 -13.81 12.60 -0.20
CA ALA A 257 -12.42 13.00 -0.45
C ALA A 257 -11.99 14.21 0.38
N ASP A 258 -12.90 15.17 0.60
CA ASP A 258 -12.62 16.37 1.40
C ASP A 258 -12.44 16.08 2.90
N ASP A 259 -12.93 14.95 3.38
CA ASP A 259 -12.81 14.56 4.79
C ASP A 259 -11.51 13.81 5.08
N MET A 260 -10.78 13.36 4.06
CA MET A 260 -9.65 12.47 4.23
C MET A 260 -8.30 13.15 4.06
N SER A 261 -7.31 12.64 4.77
CA SER A 261 -5.89 12.87 4.53
C SER A 261 -5.08 11.67 5.06
N MET A 262 -3.76 11.73 4.96
CA MET A 262 -2.86 10.68 5.41
C MET A 262 -1.70 11.27 6.22
N MET A 263 -1.33 10.60 7.32
CA MET A 263 -0.17 10.95 8.14
C MET A 263 0.79 9.77 8.28
N PRO A 264 2.08 10.03 8.64
CA PRO A 264 3.05 8.97 8.87
C PRO A 264 2.66 8.02 10.00
N ILE A 265 3.16 6.78 9.93
CA ILE A 265 3.09 5.84 11.04
C ILE A 265 4.28 6.12 11.95
N TYR A 266 4.03 6.67 13.12
CA TYR A 266 5.03 6.93 14.14
C TYR A 266 5.14 5.75 15.10
N ILE A 267 6.36 5.37 15.49
CA ILE A 267 6.61 4.23 16.39
C ILE A 267 7.44 4.59 17.62
N GLY A 268 7.67 5.87 17.89
CA GLY A 268 8.39 6.36 19.06
C GLY A 268 9.92 6.30 18.92
N VAL A 269 10.42 6.50 17.72
CA VAL A 269 11.86 6.60 17.44
C VAL A 269 12.30 8.06 17.49
N GLU A 270 13.50 8.34 18.00
CA GLU A 270 14.06 9.70 18.04
C GLU A 270 14.18 10.28 16.62
N GLY A 271 13.68 11.50 16.44
CA GLY A 271 13.73 12.21 15.17
C GLY A 271 12.60 11.85 14.19
N GLU A 272 11.62 11.04 14.61
CA GLU A 272 10.48 10.66 13.76
C GLU A 272 9.57 11.84 13.38
N GLU A 273 9.68 12.98 14.06
CA GLU A 273 9.02 14.22 13.68
C GLU A 273 9.43 14.74 12.27
N ASN A 274 10.55 14.24 11.75
CA ASN A 274 11.02 14.54 10.39
C ASN A 274 10.66 13.45 9.37
N GLN A 275 9.95 12.41 9.80
CA GLN A 275 9.50 11.31 8.97
C GLN A 275 8.30 11.74 8.13
N GLY A 276 8.30 11.32 6.86
CA GLY A 276 7.15 11.32 5.96
C GLY A 276 6.50 9.94 5.87
N LEU A 277 5.74 9.74 4.80
CA LEU A 277 5.01 8.51 4.55
C LEU A 277 5.92 7.38 4.06
N CYS A 278 5.42 6.15 4.13
CA CYS A 278 6.09 4.98 3.60
C CYS A 278 5.84 4.87 2.10
N THR A 279 6.87 4.99 1.27
CA THR A 279 6.74 5.02 -0.19
C THR A 279 7.66 4.00 -0.84
N GLY A 280 7.13 3.26 -1.82
CA GLY A 280 7.89 2.25 -2.54
C GLY A 280 7.06 1.52 -3.58
N SER A 281 7.54 0.38 -4.02
CA SER A 281 6.82 -0.56 -4.87
C SER A 281 7.13 -2.00 -4.47
N GLU A 282 6.13 -2.85 -4.52
CA GLU A 282 6.33 -4.31 -4.51
C GLU A 282 5.65 -5.00 -5.70
N ASN A 283 5.04 -4.20 -6.57
CA ASN A 283 4.26 -4.70 -7.71
C ASN A 283 5.07 -4.56 -9.01
N TYR A 284 5.68 -5.66 -9.44
CA TYR A 284 6.56 -5.69 -10.62
C TYR A 284 6.00 -6.60 -11.70
N TRP A 285 5.84 -6.09 -12.90
CA TRP A 285 5.56 -6.89 -14.09
C TRP A 285 6.77 -7.73 -14.48
N CYS A 286 6.54 -9.02 -14.70
CA CYS A 286 7.51 -9.96 -15.26
C CYS A 286 6.91 -10.63 -16.50
N VAL A 287 7.65 -10.63 -17.59
CA VAL A 287 7.28 -11.34 -18.82
C VAL A 287 7.84 -12.77 -18.77
N ASN A 288 7.02 -13.76 -19.08
CA ASN A 288 7.41 -15.17 -19.00
C ASN A 288 8.37 -15.58 -20.11
N SER A 289 9.61 -15.87 -19.75
CA SER A 289 10.64 -16.35 -20.68
C SER A 289 10.36 -17.74 -21.28
N LYS A 290 9.41 -18.49 -20.70
CA LYS A 290 9.01 -19.83 -21.18
C LYS A 290 7.85 -19.77 -22.19
N ALA A 291 7.20 -18.61 -22.34
CA ALA A 291 6.22 -18.38 -23.39
C ALA A 291 6.88 -18.36 -24.78
N SER A 292 6.10 -18.52 -25.85
CA SER A 292 6.63 -18.40 -27.20
C SER A 292 7.19 -17.00 -27.47
N ALA A 293 8.11 -16.86 -28.40
CA ALA A 293 8.64 -15.55 -28.76
C ALA A 293 7.53 -14.60 -29.30
N GLU A 294 6.50 -15.15 -29.93
CA GLU A 294 5.33 -14.40 -30.40
C GLU A 294 4.50 -13.88 -29.22
N ASP A 295 4.24 -14.72 -28.22
CA ASP A 295 3.51 -14.33 -27.01
C ASP A 295 4.30 -13.34 -26.15
N GLN A 296 5.63 -13.51 -26.04
CA GLN A 296 6.49 -12.54 -25.38
C GLN A 296 6.40 -11.16 -26.02
N GLN A 297 6.46 -11.10 -27.36
CA GLN A 297 6.34 -9.83 -28.10
C GLN A 297 4.94 -9.23 -27.94
N ALA A 298 3.88 -10.03 -28.06
CA ALA A 298 2.51 -9.57 -27.85
C ALA A 298 2.29 -9.01 -26.43
N THR A 299 2.93 -9.62 -25.43
CA THR A 299 2.91 -9.13 -24.06
C THR A 299 3.61 -7.78 -23.92
N LEU A 300 4.76 -7.61 -24.55
CA LEU A 300 5.47 -6.32 -24.56
C LEU A 300 4.68 -5.25 -25.31
N ASP A 301 4.04 -5.59 -26.40
CA ASP A 301 3.17 -4.68 -27.16
C ASP A 301 1.97 -4.24 -26.31
N PHE A 302 1.37 -5.15 -25.55
CA PHE A 302 0.30 -4.82 -24.60
C PHE A 302 0.80 -3.86 -23.52
N LEU A 303 1.94 -4.15 -22.89
CA LEU A 303 2.50 -3.30 -21.82
C LEU A 303 2.87 -1.90 -22.35
N ASN A 304 3.46 -1.82 -23.54
CA ASN A 304 3.76 -0.55 -24.20
C ASN A 304 2.47 0.24 -24.48
N TRP A 305 1.42 -0.42 -24.98
CA TRP A 305 0.14 0.23 -25.19
C TRP A 305 -0.45 0.75 -23.86
N VAL A 306 -0.37 -0.03 -22.79
CA VAL A 306 -0.85 0.40 -21.47
C VAL A 306 -0.21 1.71 -21.02
N ILE A 307 1.10 1.87 -21.23
CA ILE A 307 1.83 3.05 -20.75
C ILE A 307 1.91 4.20 -21.76
N THR A 308 1.54 4.01 -23.00
CA THR A 308 1.70 5.05 -24.06
C THR A 308 0.40 5.49 -24.71
N SER A 309 -0.63 4.65 -24.76
CA SER A 309 -1.92 5.03 -25.34
C SER A 309 -2.74 5.90 -24.38
N ASP A 310 -3.63 6.73 -24.94
CA ASP A 310 -4.54 7.54 -24.13
C ASP A 310 -5.45 6.65 -23.26
N ALA A 311 -6.00 5.58 -23.84
CA ALA A 311 -6.88 4.66 -23.12
C ALA A 311 -6.15 3.89 -21.99
N GLY A 312 -4.90 3.48 -22.22
CA GLY A 312 -4.09 2.81 -21.20
C GLY A 312 -3.74 3.75 -20.06
N ARG A 313 -3.24 4.95 -20.37
CA ARG A 313 -2.88 5.96 -19.37
C ARG A 313 -4.09 6.44 -18.56
N GLU A 314 -5.23 6.66 -19.21
CA GLU A 314 -6.48 6.99 -18.53
C GLU A 314 -6.88 5.91 -17.51
N SER A 315 -6.84 4.63 -17.93
CA SER A 315 -7.17 3.52 -17.03
C SER A 315 -6.22 3.41 -15.84
N ILE A 316 -4.92 3.55 -16.07
CA ILE A 316 -3.92 3.45 -14.99
C ILE A 316 -4.00 4.66 -14.04
N ALA A 317 -4.02 5.89 -14.58
CA ALA A 317 -3.92 7.09 -13.77
C ALA A 317 -5.24 7.45 -13.06
N HIS A 318 -6.38 7.32 -13.74
CA HIS A 318 -7.66 7.83 -13.24
C HIS A 318 -8.61 6.72 -12.78
N GLU A 319 -8.75 5.63 -13.56
CA GLU A 319 -9.65 4.55 -13.16
C GLU A 319 -9.07 3.70 -12.02
N MET A 320 -7.74 3.43 -12.03
CA MET A 320 -7.03 2.71 -10.98
C MET A 320 -6.39 3.63 -9.93
N GLY A 321 -6.15 4.90 -10.26
CA GLY A 321 -5.54 5.88 -9.38
C GLY A 321 -4.05 5.64 -9.10
N PHE A 322 -3.33 5.01 -10.03
CA PHE A 322 -1.93 4.63 -9.84
C PHE A 322 -0.97 5.76 -10.18
N THR A 323 -0.08 6.09 -9.26
CA THR A 323 1.17 6.80 -9.57
C THR A 323 2.14 5.79 -10.18
N THR A 324 2.73 6.10 -11.32
CA THR A 324 3.60 5.17 -12.06
C THR A 324 5.04 5.68 -12.17
N PRO A 325 6.04 4.79 -12.34
CA PRO A 325 7.43 5.21 -12.57
C PRO A 325 7.74 5.52 -14.04
N PHE A 326 6.75 5.74 -14.91
CA PHE A 326 6.97 5.96 -16.33
C PHE A 326 6.87 7.44 -16.72
N ASP A 327 7.75 7.89 -17.60
CA ASP A 327 7.83 9.27 -18.11
C ASP A 327 6.65 9.68 -19.01
N THR A 328 5.82 8.73 -19.41
CA THR A 328 4.62 8.92 -20.21
C THR A 328 3.41 9.42 -19.40
N PHE A 329 3.46 9.32 -18.07
CA PHE A 329 2.39 9.75 -17.17
C PHE A 329 2.69 11.16 -16.65
N THR A 330 2.38 12.15 -17.46
CA THR A 330 2.59 13.57 -17.15
C THR A 330 1.35 14.39 -17.50
N GLY A 331 1.19 15.56 -16.88
CA GLY A 331 0.10 16.46 -17.15
C GLY A 331 -1.26 15.87 -16.77
N GLU A 332 -2.14 15.69 -17.77
CA GLU A 332 -3.48 15.13 -17.51
C GLU A 332 -3.51 13.67 -17.08
N TYR A 333 -2.41 12.93 -17.26
CA TYR A 333 -2.29 11.54 -16.82
C TYR A 333 -1.51 11.36 -15.52
N GLU A 334 -1.23 12.42 -14.79
CA GLU A 334 -0.73 12.30 -13.42
C GLU A 334 -1.90 11.92 -12.50
N ALA A 335 -1.72 10.82 -11.73
CA ALA A 335 -2.68 10.49 -10.70
C ALA A 335 -2.67 11.58 -9.62
N ASP A 336 -3.84 12.10 -9.30
CA ASP A 336 -4.01 13.15 -8.29
C ASP A 336 -5.21 12.83 -7.39
N ASN A 337 -4.93 12.63 -6.11
CA ASN A 337 -5.93 12.47 -5.09
C ASN A 337 -5.40 12.99 -3.74
N VAL A 338 -6.27 13.10 -2.75
CA VAL A 338 -5.91 13.69 -1.44
C VAL A 338 -4.78 12.95 -0.72
N PHE A 339 -4.58 11.65 -0.95
CA PHE A 339 -3.49 10.88 -0.35
C PHE A 339 -2.15 11.15 -1.06
N ILE A 340 -2.17 11.26 -2.39
CA ILE A 340 -1.00 11.67 -3.17
C ILE A 340 -0.62 13.11 -2.82
N GLN A 341 -1.59 14.01 -2.69
CA GLN A 341 -1.36 15.40 -2.27
C GLN A 341 -0.72 15.46 -0.87
N ALA A 342 -1.21 14.65 0.09
CA ALA A 342 -0.61 14.55 1.41
C ALA A 342 0.85 14.06 1.35
N SER A 343 1.15 13.03 0.54
CA SER A 343 2.51 12.54 0.33
C SER A 343 3.43 13.62 -0.23
N ASN A 344 2.97 14.32 -1.27
CA ASN A 344 3.72 15.41 -1.91
C ASN A 344 3.96 16.57 -0.93
N GLN A 345 3.01 16.86 -0.04
CA GLN A 345 3.19 17.90 0.98
C GLN A 345 4.29 17.54 1.97
N TYR A 346 4.35 16.29 2.46
CA TYR A 346 5.44 15.86 3.35
C TYR A 346 6.81 15.99 2.67
N ILE A 347 6.91 15.63 1.39
CA ILE A 347 8.15 15.81 0.61
C ILE A 347 8.51 17.30 0.47
N ALA A 348 7.52 18.16 0.17
CA ALA A 348 7.73 19.61 0.04
C ALA A 348 8.17 20.25 1.36
N ASP A 349 7.70 19.73 2.49
CA ASP A 349 8.09 20.15 3.84
C ASP A 349 9.46 19.61 4.27
N GLY A 350 10.14 18.89 3.39
CA GLY A 350 11.48 18.33 3.64
C GLY A 350 11.50 17.10 4.54
N LYS A 351 10.37 16.43 4.72
CA LYS A 351 10.29 15.15 5.44
C LYS A 351 10.86 14.02 4.59
N TYR A 352 11.58 13.09 5.22
CA TYR A 352 12.13 11.94 4.49
C TYR A 352 11.07 10.83 4.34
N SER A 353 11.00 10.23 3.16
CA SER A 353 10.16 9.05 2.92
C SER A 353 10.75 7.81 3.58
N VAL A 354 9.90 6.96 4.14
CA VAL A 354 10.29 5.65 4.65
C VAL A 354 10.26 4.64 3.50
N THR A 355 11.42 4.09 3.17
CA THR A 355 11.55 3.09 2.11
C THR A 355 10.89 1.76 2.51
N TRP A 356 10.34 1.05 1.54
CA TRP A 356 9.76 -0.27 1.73
C TRP A 356 10.83 -1.36 1.88
N ASN A 357 11.29 -1.60 3.10
CA ASN A 357 12.30 -2.62 3.41
C ASN A 357 11.70 -4.01 3.69
N PHE A 358 10.39 -4.14 3.84
CA PHE A 358 9.74 -5.44 3.98
C PHE A 358 9.87 -6.33 2.71
N SER A 359 10.20 -5.74 1.57
CA SER A 359 10.51 -6.46 0.33
C SER A 359 11.96 -6.96 0.27
N THR A 360 12.82 -6.59 1.21
CA THR A 360 14.25 -6.97 1.29
C THR A 360 14.60 -7.76 2.56
N ILE A 361 13.59 -8.33 3.22
CA ILE A 361 13.73 -9.20 4.39
C ILE A 361 14.29 -10.59 4.01
N PRO A 362 14.73 -11.42 5.00
CA PRO A 362 15.38 -12.69 4.73
C PRO A 362 14.55 -13.70 3.91
N SER A 363 13.22 -13.72 4.06
CA SER A 363 12.31 -14.59 3.30
C SER A 363 10.85 -14.19 3.44
N GLU A 364 9.98 -14.64 2.52
CA GLU A 364 8.53 -14.45 2.64
C GLU A 364 7.96 -15.07 3.92
N THR A 365 8.44 -16.25 4.32
CA THR A 365 7.99 -16.93 5.54
C THR A 365 8.35 -16.17 6.82
N TRP A 366 9.30 -15.25 6.78
CA TRP A 366 9.63 -14.39 7.93
C TRP A 366 8.45 -13.49 8.31
N LYS A 367 7.70 -13.01 7.34
CA LYS A 367 6.51 -12.17 7.54
C LYS A 367 5.48 -12.87 8.42
N ASP A 368 5.24 -14.17 8.16
CA ASP A 368 4.27 -14.96 8.94
C ASP A 368 4.73 -15.23 10.38
N LEU A 369 6.05 -15.37 10.59
CA LEU A 369 6.62 -15.57 11.92
C LEU A 369 6.43 -14.35 12.83
N SER A 370 6.37 -13.14 12.28
CA SER A 370 6.17 -11.92 13.06
C SER A 370 4.84 -11.91 13.82
N LEU A 371 3.79 -12.52 13.27
CA LEU A 371 2.48 -12.62 13.91
C LEU A 371 2.42 -13.67 15.03
N ILE A 372 3.26 -14.70 14.97
CA ILE A 372 3.24 -15.78 15.97
C ILE A 372 3.84 -15.33 17.31
N HIS A 373 4.72 -14.33 17.28
CA HIS A 373 5.46 -13.86 18.44
C HIS A 373 4.88 -12.60 19.08
N ILE A 374 3.83 -12.06 18.50
CA ILE A 374 3.10 -10.89 19.02
C ILE A 374 1.80 -11.32 19.68
#